data_d9230ac5bb46295b91ab3820743b3116
#
_entry.id   d9230ac5bb46295b91ab3820743b3116
#
_cell.length_a   1.000
_cell.length_b   1.000
_cell.length_c   1.000
_cell.angle_alpha   90.00
_cell.angle_beta   90.00
_cell.angle_gamma   90.00
#
_symmetry.space_group_name_H-M   'P 1'
#
loop_
_entity.id
_entity.type
_entity.pdbx_description
1 polymer ?
#
loop_
_entity_poly.entity_id
_entity_poly.type
_entity_poly.pdbx_seq_one_letter_code
_entity_poly.pdbx_strand_id
1 'polypeptide(L)'
;GKQVGEAIDRVLEQCNITHFRNRLIRNLSGGYQQRVGIAQAIIHNPDFVVLDEPTNGLDPNQIAEVRNLIKKIAEDRTVILSTHILPEVQAVCDHIFMIENGQLIFSGTVRDFDNYIIPNTIFVSLRENPGEAELKELEGVLDVSYLGGIHYRLKYNDAVDVIDRVVEASVRKGWHLTEIRQEKSSLDSIFAELSKKSK
;
A
#
# COMPACT_ATOMS: atom_id res chain seq x y z
N GLY A 1 -33.93 13.70 -22.17
CA GLY A 1 -33.13 14.40 -23.16
C GLY A 1 -32.05 15.31 -22.58
N LYS A 2 -32.39 16.54 -22.24
CA LYS A 2 -31.38 17.58 -21.89
C LYS A 2 -30.60 17.26 -20.60
N GLN A 3 -31.28 16.83 -19.56
CA GLN A 3 -30.67 16.44 -18.27
C GLN A 3 -29.68 15.25 -18.38
N VAL A 4 -29.98 14.30 -19.27
CA VAL A 4 -29.08 13.16 -19.53
C VAL A 4 -27.79 13.62 -20.21
N GLY A 5 -27.90 14.54 -21.19
CA GLY A 5 -26.74 15.11 -21.86
C GLY A 5 -25.81 15.86 -20.90
N GLU A 6 -26.39 16.70 -20.04
CA GLU A 6 -25.65 17.45 -19.01
C GLU A 6 -24.96 16.54 -17.99
N ALA A 7 -25.61 15.44 -17.58
CA ALA A 7 -25.00 14.45 -16.69
C ALA A 7 -23.81 13.73 -17.35
N ILE A 8 -23.94 13.36 -18.64
CA ILE A 8 -22.85 12.75 -19.41
C ILE A 8 -21.69 13.74 -19.53
N ASP A 9 -21.93 14.98 -19.92
CA ASP A 9 -20.87 15.97 -20.08
C ASP A 9 -20.10 16.20 -18.77
N ARG A 10 -20.82 16.32 -17.66
CA ARG A 10 -20.23 16.46 -16.33
C ARG A 10 -19.26 15.32 -15.99
N VAL A 11 -19.68 14.05 -16.15
CA VAL A 11 -18.82 12.91 -15.76
C VAL A 11 -17.67 12.70 -16.73
N LEU A 12 -17.86 12.99 -18.02
CA LEU A 12 -16.77 12.95 -19.00
C LEU A 12 -15.67 13.95 -18.64
N GLU A 13 -16.04 15.14 -18.18
CA GLU A 13 -15.13 16.17 -17.74
C GLU A 13 -14.46 15.78 -16.42
N GLN A 14 -15.24 15.35 -15.40
CA GLN A 14 -14.71 14.90 -14.11
C GLN A 14 -13.67 13.78 -14.25
N CYS A 15 -13.94 12.81 -15.13
CA CYS A 15 -13.04 11.67 -15.36
C CYS A 15 -11.95 11.96 -16.41
N ASN A 16 -11.90 13.18 -16.97
CA ASN A 16 -10.95 13.59 -18.01
C ASN A 16 -10.95 12.65 -19.23
N ILE A 17 -12.15 12.32 -19.73
CA ILE A 17 -12.37 11.43 -20.87
C ILE A 17 -13.25 12.05 -21.99
N THR A 18 -13.47 13.36 -21.94
CA THR A 18 -14.31 14.09 -22.91
C THR A 18 -13.86 13.90 -24.37
N HIS A 19 -12.54 13.84 -24.59
CA HIS A 19 -11.93 13.64 -25.90
C HIS A 19 -12.15 12.24 -26.47
N PHE A 20 -12.64 11.29 -25.66
CA PHE A 20 -12.99 9.93 -26.09
C PHE A 20 -14.49 9.69 -26.23
N ARG A 21 -15.33 10.72 -26.13
CA ARG A 21 -16.79 10.63 -26.14
C ARG A 21 -17.37 9.74 -27.25
N ASN A 22 -16.78 9.81 -28.43
CA ASN A 22 -17.26 9.08 -29.63
C ASN A 22 -16.43 7.83 -29.94
N ARG A 23 -15.52 7.44 -29.04
CA ARG A 23 -14.66 6.27 -29.24
C ARG A 23 -15.25 5.05 -28.56
N LEU A 24 -15.16 3.89 -29.21
CA LEU A 24 -15.58 2.62 -28.61
C LEU A 24 -14.69 2.30 -27.40
N ILE A 25 -15.29 1.89 -26.27
CA ILE A 25 -14.60 1.59 -25.02
C ILE A 25 -13.48 0.55 -25.23
N ARG A 26 -13.74 -0.49 -26.00
CA ARG A 26 -12.76 -1.54 -26.34
C ARG A 26 -11.47 -1.05 -27.01
N ASN A 27 -11.49 0.16 -27.56
CA ASN A 27 -10.35 0.79 -28.24
C ASN A 27 -9.60 1.77 -27.33
N LEU A 28 -9.95 1.83 -26.03
CA LEU A 28 -9.28 2.64 -25.02
C LEU A 28 -8.21 1.80 -24.31
N SER A 29 -7.18 2.48 -23.80
CA SER A 29 -6.24 1.82 -22.86
C SER A 29 -6.94 1.43 -21.56
N GLY A 30 -6.35 0.51 -20.79
CA GLY A 30 -6.91 0.04 -19.51
C GLY A 30 -7.27 1.18 -18.57
N GLY A 31 -6.40 2.18 -18.42
CA GLY A 31 -6.66 3.34 -17.57
C GLY A 31 -7.85 4.19 -18.02
N TYR A 32 -8.05 4.34 -19.31
CA TYR A 32 -9.24 5.05 -19.81
C TYR A 32 -10.51 4.20 -19.70
N GLN A 33 -10.44 2.88 -19.87
CA GLN A 33 -11.57 1.99 -19.60
C GLN A 33 -12.00 2.06 -18.14
N GLN A 34 -11.02 2.08 -17.22
CA GLN A 34 -11.26 2.24 -15.78
C GLN A 34 -11.96 3.57 -15.46
N ARG A 35 -11.52 4.67 -16.06
CA ARG A 35 -12.17 5.99 -15.91
C ARG A 35 -13.60 6.02 -16.46
N VAL A 36 -13.88 5.28 -17.52
CA VAL A 36 -15.26 5.09 -18.02
C VAL A 36 -16.11 4.34 -17.00
N GLY A 37 -15.57 3.29 -16.37
CA GLY A 37 -16.23 2.57 -15.28
C GLY A 37 -16.56 3.48 -14.08
N ILE A 38 -15.60 4.30 -13.67
CA ILE A 38 -15.80 5.30 -12.60
C ILE A 38 -16.87 6.33 -13.03
N ALA A 39 -16.81 6.84 -14.26
CA ALA A 39 -17.80 7.77 -14.79
C ALA A 39 -19.22 7.17 -14.76
N GLN A 40 -19.35 5.89 -15.11
CA GLN A 40 -20.62 5.15 -15.02
C GLN A 40 -21.12 5.06 -13.55
N ALA A 41 -20.23 4.83 -12.59
CA ALA A 41 -20.60 4.75 -11.19
C ALA A 41 -21.10 6.07 -10.61
N ILE A 42 -20.63 7.23 -11.12
CA ILE A 42 -20.98 8.56 -10.59
C ILE A 42 -21.98 9.36 -11.44
N ILE A 43 -22.42 8.86 -12.59
CA ILE A 43 -23.27 9.62 -13.54
C ILE A 43 -24.61 10.06 -12.94
N HIS A 44 -25.20 9.21 -12.08
CA HIS A 44 -26.47 9.47 -11.40
C HIS A 44 -26.32 10.29 -10.11
N ASN A 45 -25.10 10.83 -9.86
CA ASN A 45 -24.75 11.66 -8.71
C ASN A 45 -25.07 11.00 -7.34
N PRO A 46 -24.55 9.81 -7.06
CA PRO A 46 -24.80 9.10 -5.81
C PRO A 46 -24.04 9.74 -4.65
N ASP A 47 -24.59 9.59 -3.44
CA ASP A 47 -23.88 9.97 -2.21
C ASP A 47 -22.82 8.95 -1.80
N PHE A 48 -22.92 7.72 -2.34
CA PHE A 48 -22.09 6.57 -2.00
C PHE A 48 -21.62 5.83 -3.26
N VAL A 49 -20.31 5.58 -3.34
CA VAL A 49 -19.67 4.90 -4.49
C VAL A 49 -18.84 3.72 -4.00
N VAL A 50 -18.97 2.59 -4.67
CA VAL A 50 -18.13 1.40 -4.44
C VAL A 50 -17.27 1.16 -5.66
N LEU A 51 -15.96 1.05 -5.46
CA LEU A 51 -14.96 0.78 -6.48
C LEU A 51 -14.19 -0.49 -6.12
N ASP A 52 -14.26 -1.49 -6.98
CA ASP A 52 -13.57 -2.75 -6.80
C ASP A 52 -12.27 -2.76 -7.62
N GLU A 53 -11.11 -2.86 -6.93
CA GLU A 53 -9.76 -2.88 -7.52
C GLU A 53 -9.55 -1.79 -8.60
N PRO A 54 -9.80 -0.49 -8.31
CA PRO A 54 -9.88 0.56 -9.33
C PRO A 54 -8.57 0.86 -10.05
N THR A 55 -7.44 0.34 -9.60
CA THR A 55 -6.12 0.58 -10.17
C THR A 55 -5.46 -0.69 -10.70
N ASN A 56 -6.15 -1.81 -10.62
CA ASN A 56 -5.60 -3.10 -11.04
C ASN A 56 -5.24 -3.11 -12.54
N GLY A 57 -4.01 -3.57 -12.85
CA GLY A 57 -3.51 -3.67 -14.22
C GLY A 57 -3.12 -2.35 -14.90
N LEU A 58 -3.03 -1.25 -14.13
CA LEU A 58 -2.61 0.06 -14.61
C LEU A 58 -1.11 0.31 -14.42
N ASP A 59 -0.53 1.11 -15.30
CA ASP A 59 0.84 1.61 -15.11
C ASP A 59 0.91 2.69 -14.00
N PRO A 60 2.11 3.01 -13.45
CA PRO A 60 2.26 3.95 -12.34
C PRO A 60 1.68 5.34 -12.58
N ASN A 61 1.72 5.85 -13.82
CA ASN A 61 1.16 7.17 -14.16
C ASN A 61 -0.37 7.12 -14.13
N GLN A 62 -0.95 6.08 -14.71
CA GLN A 62 -2.40 5.85 -14.70
C GLN A 62 -2.93 5.64 -13.28
N ILE A 63 -2.19 4.91 -12.42
CA ILE A 63 -2.52 4.75 -11.00
C ILE A 63 -2.61 6.12 -10.31
N ALA A 64 -1.61 6.99 -10.50
CA ALA A 64 -1.60 8.32 -9.90
C ALA A 64 -2.82 9.15 -10.35
N GLU A 65 -3.17 9.07 -11.63
CA GLU A 65 -4.33 9.78 -12.18
C GLU A 65 -5.67 9.26 -11.64
N VAL A 66 -5.84 7.93 -11.51
CA VAL A 66 -7.05 7.33 -10.93
C VAL A 66 -7.16 7.65 -9.44
N ARG A 67 -6.05 7.63 -8.67
CA ARG A 67 -6.02 8.06 -7.26
C ARG A 67 -6.49 9.51 -7.10
N ASN A 68 -6.00 10.41 -7.93
CA ASN A 68 -6.42 11.81 -7.89
C ASN A 68 -7.91 11.97 -8.22
N LEU A 69 -8.41 11.18 -9.18
CA LEU A 69 -9.84 11.15 -9.51
C LEU A 69 -10.68 10.66 -8.32
N ILE A 70 -10.27 9.58 -7.67
CA ILE A 70 -10.97 9.03 -6.49
C ILE A 70 -11.01 10.06 -5.35
N LYS A 71 -9.88 10.72 -5.05
CA LYS A 71 -9.82 11.79 -4.05
C LYS A 71 -10.80 12.91 -4.35
N LYS A 72 -10.83 13.37 -5.60
CA LYS A 72 -11.76 14.42 -6.04
C LYS A 72 -13.23 13.99 -5.90
N ILE A 73 -13.55 12.73 -6.17
CA ILE A 73 -14.89 12.19 -5.97
C ILE A 73 -15.23 12.14 -4.48
N ALA A 74 -14.27 11.82 -3.63
CA ALA A 74 -14.46 11.71 -2.18
C ALA A 74 -14.62 13.07 -1.46
N GLU A 75 -14.34 14.19 -2.10
CA GLU A 75 -14.60 15.53 -1.53
C GLU A 75 -16.09 15.74 -1.21
N ASP A 76 -16.99 15.19 -2.04
CA ASP A 76 -18.44 15.39 -1.94
C ASP A 76 -19.23 14.10 -1.68
N ARG A 77 -18.54 12.94 -1.59
CA ARG A 77 -19.20 11.63 -1.52
C ARG A 77 -18.44 10.67 -0.63
N THR A 78 -19.15 9.67 -0.12
CA THR A 78 -18.50 8.54 0.53
C THR A 78 -18.06 7.53 -0.53
N VAL A 79 -16.76 7.20 -0.52
CA VAL A 79 -16.20 6.20 -1.44
C VAL A 79 -15.69 5.01 -0.63
N ILE A 80 -16.14 3.82 -0.97
CA ILE A 80 -15.51 2.56 -0.54
C ILE A 80 -14.73 2.00 -1.73
N LEU A 81 -13.48 1.67 -1.49
CA LEU A 81 -12.69 0.95 -2.47
C LEU A 81 -12.15 -0.35 -1.89
N SER A 82 -12.16 -1.41 -2.67
CA SER A 82 -11.42 -2.62 -2.36
C SER A 82 -10.06 -2.58 -3.04
N THR A 83 -9.02 -3.00 -2.37
CA THR A 83 -7.70 -3.20 -2.95
C THR A 83 -6.84 -4.10 -2.07
N HIS A 84 -5.88 -4.79 -2.67
CA HIS A 84 -4.86 -5.57 -1.98
C HIS A 84 -3.51 -4.83 -1.93
N ILE A 85 -3.46 -3.56 -2.35
CA ILE A 85 -2.23 -2.77 -2.52
C ILE A 85 -2.15 -1.72 -1.40
N LEU A 86 -1.36 -1.96 -0.34
CA LEU A 86 -1.23 -1.05 0.80
C LEU A 86 -0.85 0.39 0.44
N PRO A 87 0.10 0.68 -0.48
CA PRO A 87 0.39 2.04 -0.91
C PRO A 87 -0.82 2.80 -1.51
N GLU A 88 -1.83 2.09 -1.99
CA GLU A 88 -3.06 2.71 -2.47
C GLU A 88 -3.96 3.12 -1.33
N VAL A 89 -4.15 2.20 -0.37
CA VAL A 89 -4.90 2.48 0.85
C VAL A 89 -4.34 3.71 1.56
N GLN A 90 -3.02 3.74 1.79
CA GLN A 90 -2.33 4.86 2.45
C GLN A 90 -2.43 6.17 1.66
N ALA A 91 -2.53 6.10 0.33
CA ALA A 91 -2.58 7.29 -0.51
C ALA A 91 -3.97 7.91 -0.63
N VAL A 92 -5.05 7.13 -0.48
CA VAL A 92 -6.42 7.56 -0.85
C VAL A 92 -7.44 7.43 0.26
N CYS A 93 -7.23 6.53 1.24
CA CYS A 93 -8.22 6.22 2.27
C CYS A 93 -7.97 6.98 3.57
N ASP A 94 -9.06 7.26 4.31
CA ASP A 94 -9.03 7.78 5.68
C ASP A 94 -9.20 6.65 6.69
N HIS A 95 -10.03 5.64 6.33
CA HIS A 95 -10.37 4.48 7.15
C HIS A 95 -10.10 3.17 6.42
N ILE A 96 -9.74 2.15 7.18
CA ILE A 96 -9.45 0.80 6.70
C ILE A 96 -10.36 -0.20 7.41
N PHE A 97 -10.95 -1.09 6.61
CA PHE A 97 -11.60 -2.30 7.08
C PHE A 97 -10.87 -3.49 6.48
N MET A 98 -10.31 -4.35 7.33
CA MET A 98 -9.61 -5.54 6.87
C MET A 98 -10.46 -6.78 7.15
N ILE A 99 -10.71 -7.56 6.11
CA ILE A 99 -11.58 -8.73 6.17
C ILE A 99 -10.76 -9.97 5.83
N GLU A 100 -10.86 -11.01 6.64
CA GLU A 100 -10.27 -12.33 6.41
C GLU A 100 -11.28 -13.41 6.71
N ASN A 101 -11.44 -14.38 5.81
CA ASN A 101 -12.40 -15.49 5.96
C ASN A 101 -13.82 -15.04 6.34
N GLY A 102 -14.26 -13.89 5.82
CA GLY A 102 -15.57 -13.31 6.11
C GLY A 102 -15.69 -12.61 7.47
N GLN A 103 -14.61 -12.49 8.22
CA GLN A 103 -14.57 -11.78 9.51
C GLN A 103 -13.80 -10.48 9.39
N LEU A 104 -14.29 -9.43 10.07
CA LEU A 104 -13.61 -8.14 10.19
C LEU A 104 -12.50 -8.28 11.23
N ILE A 105 -11.23 -8.25 10.79
CA ILE A 105 -10.07 -8.42 11.67
C ILE A 105 -9.42 -7.08 12.06
N PHE A 106 -9.71 -6.00 11.34
CA PHE A 106 -9.28 -4.65 11.69
C PHE A 106 -10.30 -3.62 11.20
N SER A 107 -10.51 -2.58 12.00
CA SER A 107 -11.28 -1.38 11.66
C SER A 107 -10.66 -0.17 12.35
N GLY A 108 -10.25 0.83 11.59
CA GLY A 108 -9.60 2.03 12.14
C GLY A 108 -9.15 3.00 11.06
N THR A 109 -8.53 4.10 11.47
CA THR A 109 -7.93 5.06 10.54
C THR A 109 -6.65 4.49 9.92
N VAL A 110 -6.19 5.10 8.81
CA VAL A 110 -4.88 4.78 8.21
C VAL A 110 -3.76 4.98 9.23
N ARG A 111 -3.86 6.01 10.08
CA ARG A 111 -2.88 6.25 11.16
C ARG A 111 -2.87 5.12 12.19
N ASP A 112 -4.05 4.63 12.60
CA ASP A 112 -4.15 3.51 13.54
C ASP A 112 -3.55 2.26 12.93
N PHE A 113 -3.77 2.05 11.64
CA PHE A 113 -3.20 0.95 10.90
C PHE A 113 -1.67 1.06 10.78
N ASP A 114 -1.14 2.24 10.45
CA ASP A 114 0.31 2.48 10.39
C ASP A 114 0.98 2.28 11.76
N ASN A 115 0.30 2.65 12.87
CA ASN A 115 0.78 2.39 14.23
C ASN A 115 0.74 0.90 14.61
N TYR A 116 -0.14 0.12 13.98
CA TYR A 116 -0.18 -1.35 14.15
C TYR A 116 1.02 -2.04 13.49
N ILE A 117 1.60 -1.37 12.50
CA ILE A 117 2.79 -1.80 11.78
C ILE A 117 4.00 -1.19 12.48
N ILE A 118 4.41 -1.74 13.60
CA ILE A 118 5.74 -1.46 14.14
C ILE A 118 6.72 -2.16 13.20
N PRO A 119 7.54 -1.43 12.45
CA PRO A 119 8.57 -2.06 11.63
C PRO A 119 9.61 -2.65 12.59
N ASN A 120 9.39 -3.90 12.99
CA ASN A 120 10.32 -4.64 13.82
C ASN A 120 11.33 -5.44 12.97
N THR A 121 11.53 -5.01 11.75
CA THR A 121 12.39 -5.69 10.79
C THR A 121 13.26 -4.67 10.06
N ILE A 122 14.57 -4.92 10.06
CA ILE A 122 15.54 -4.17 9.27
C ILE A 122 16.21 -5.08 8.24
N PHE A 123 16.42 -4.51 7.05
CA PHE A 123 17.27 -5.06 6.02
C PHE A 123 18.67 -4.48 6.19
N VAL A 124 19.68 -5.35 6.12
CA VAL A 124 21.08 -4.94 6.19
C VAL A 124 21.91 -5.63 5.10
N SER A 125 22.89 -4.92 4.57
CA SER A 125 23.88 -5.45 3.63
C SER A 125 25.27 -5.29 4.21
N LEU A 126 25.97 -6.43 4.42
CA LEU A 126 27.29 -6.50 5.06
C LEU A 126 28.28 -7.19 4.10
N ARG A 127 29.35 -6.51 3.70
CA ARG A 127 30.31 -7.06 2.74
C ARG A 127 31.01 -8.30 3.28
N GLU A 128 31.41 -8.27 4.53
CA GLU A 128 31.91 -9.44 5.22
C GLU A 128 30.70 -10.17 5.84
N ASN A 129 30.61 -11.45 5.57
CA ASN A 129 29.49 -12.28 6.01
C ASN A 129 29.69 -12.74 7.45
N PRO A 130 29.07 -12.05 8.47
CA PRO A 130 29.24 -12.43 9.89
C PRO A 130 28.52 -13.73 10.25
N GLY A 131 27.59 -14.20 9.39
CA GLY A 131 26.70 -15.31 9.69
C GLY A 131 25.50 -14.89 10.57
N GLU A 132 24.45 -15.73 10.53
CA GLU A 132 23.20 -15.45 11.27
C GLU A 132 23.40 -15.49 12.78
N ALA A 133 24.25 -16.41 13.27
CA ALA A 133 24.49 -16.59 14.69
C ALA A 133 25.10 -15.33 15.33
N GLU A 134 26.08 -14.72 14.69
CA GLU A 134 26.76 -13.55 15.21
C GLU A 134 25.87 -12.29 15.20
N LEU A 135 25.02 -12.16 14.20
CA LEU A 135 24.01 -11.09 14.14
C LEU A 135 22.91 -11.27 15.20
N LYS A 136 22.57 -12.51 15.53
CA LYS A 136 21.55 -12.83 16.55
C LYS A 136 22.03 -12.55 17.98
N GLU A 137 23.36 -12.46 18.21
CA GLU A 137 23.92 -12.07 19.49
C GLU A 137 23.76 -10.56 19.80
N LEU A 138 23.40 -9.74 18.83
CA LEU A 138 23.19 -8.32 19.04
C LEU A 138 21.97 -8.10 19.95
N GLU A 139 22.13 -7.26 20.95
CA GLU A 139 21.06 -6.91 21.87
C GLU A 139 19.86 -6.31 21.12
N GLY A 140 18.67 -6.83 21.38
CA GLY A 140 17.42 -6.42 20.72
C GLY A 140 17.09 -7.19 19.45
N VAL A 141 18.01 -7.96 18.86
CA VAL A 141 17.73 -8.83 17.73
C VAL A 141 17.01 -10.09 18.20
N LEU A 142 15.83 -10.34 17.65
CA LEU A 142 14.99 -11.50 17.98
C LEU A 142 15.24 -12.67 17.04
N ASP A 143 15.41 -12.36 15.75
CA ASP A 143 15.63 -13.36 14.72
C ASP A 143 16.41 -12.78 13.53
N VAL A 144 17.12 -13.64 12.80
CA VAL A 144 17.93 -13.29 11.64
C VAL A 144 17.61 -14.25 10.52
N SER A 145 17.43 -13.73 9.32
CA SER A 145 17.25 -14.50 8.08
C SER A 145 18.30 -14.07 7.06
N TYR A 146 19.10 -15.00 6.58
CA TYR A 146 20.01 -14.78 5.47
C TYR A 146 19.25 -14.77 4.14
N LEU A 147 19.42 -13.72 3.35
CA LEU A 147 18.72 -13.53 2.07
C LEU A 147 19.58 -13.86 0.84
N GLY A 148 20.84 -14.24 1.07
CA GLY A 148 21.81 -14.51 0.02
C GLY A 148 22.80 -13.37 -0.22
N GLY A 149 24.00 -13.70 -0.69
CA GLY A 149 25.06 -12.73 -0.96
C GLY A 149 25.55 -12.01 0.30
N ILE A 150 25.30 -10.72 0.39
CA ILE A 150 25.68 -9.86 1.53
C ILE A 150 24.45 -9.39 2.34
N HIS A 151 23.29 -9.96 2.11
CA HIS A 151 22.02 -9.44 2.57
C HIS A 151 21.42 -10.27 3.70
N TYR A 152 20.95 -9.56 4.73
CA TYR A 152 20.28 -10.13 5.90
C TYR A 152 19.01 -9.36 6.22
N ARG A 153 18.04 -10.05 6.84
CA ARG A 153 16.86 -9.48 7.46
C ARG A 153 16.93 -9.77 8.95
N LEU A 154 16.87 -8.72 9.77
CA LEU A 154 16.87 -8.83 11.22
C LEU A 154 15.52 -8.43 11.77
N LYS A 155 14.90 -9.31 12.55
CA LYS A 155 13.73 -9.01 13.35
C LYS A 155 14.19 -8.55 14.73
N TYR A 156 13.62 -7.46 15.26
CA TYR A 156 14.05 -6.86 16.52
C TYR A 156 12.85 -6.46 17.40
N ASN A 157 13.11 -6.16 18.68
CA ASN A 157 12.14 -5.55 19.57
C ASN A 157 12.42 -4.04 19.70
N ASP A 158 11.37 -3.26 20.00
CA ASP A 158 11.47 -1.80 20.06
C ASP A 158 12.11 -1.27 21.35
N ALA A 159 12.53 -2.16 22.27
CA ALA A 159 13.11 -1.78 23.55
C ALA A 159 14.55 -1.26 23.42
N VAL A 160 15.21 -1.51 22.29
CA VAL A 160 16.62 -1.17 22.03
C VAL A 160 16.75 -0.63 20.62
N ASP A 161 17.57 0.39 20.45
CA ASP A 161 17.89 0.90 19.11
C ASP A 161 18.85 -0.07 18.39
N VAL A 162 18.25 -1.07 17.73
CA VAL A 162 18.98 -2.12 17.01
C VAL A 162 19.75 -1.57 15.82
N ILE A 163 19.29 -0.47 15.22
CA ILE A 163 19.99 0.16 14.09
C ILE A 163 21.36 0.63 14.55
N ASP A 164 21.44 1.38 15.65
CA ASP A 164 22.71 1.83 16.21
C ASP A 164 23.60 0.67 16.60
N ARG A 165 23.05 -0.39 17.20
CA ARG A 165 23.81 -1.60 17.56
C ARG A 165 24.43 -2.29 16.34
N VAL A 166 23.70 -2.40 15.25
CA VAL A 166 24.21 -2.99 14.00
C VAL A 166 25.33 -2.12 13.42
N VAL A 167 25.16 -0.79 13.41
CA VAL A 167 26.16 0.14 12.93
C VAL A 167 27.45 0.05 13.74
N GLU A 168 27.36 0.14 15.08
CA GLU A 168 28.50 0.01 16.00
C GLU A 168 29.21 -1.33 15.86
N ALA A 169 28.45 -2.42 15.81
CA ALA A 169 29.01 -3.76 15.63
C ALA A 169 29.73 -3.91 14.29
N SER A 170 29.13 -3.36 13.21
CA SER A 170 29.74 -3.39 11.88
C SER A 170 31.09 -2.67 11.85
N VAL A 171 31.20 -1.51 12.50
CA VAL A 171 32.49 -0.78 12.60
C VAL A 171 33.48 -1.57 13.44
N ARG A 172 33.07 -2.02 14.63
CA ARG A 172 33.96 -2.72 15.59
C ARG A 172 34.48 -4.04 15.06
N LYS A 173 33.62 -4.80 14.36
CA LYS A 173 33.93 -6.16 13.87
C LYS A 173 34.35 -6.20 12.42
N GLY A 174 34.36 -5.06 11.72
CA GLY A 174 34.79 -4.94 10.33
C GLY A 174 33.84 -5.58 9.31
N TRP A 175 32.53 -5.58 9.57
CA TRP A 175 31.54 -6.18 8.65
C TRP A 175 31.27 -5.35 7.41
N HIS A 176 31.72 -4.08 7.38
CA HIS A 176 31.55 -3.18 6.26
C HIS A 176 30.09 -3.02 5.82
N LEU A 177 29.27 -2.44 6.67
CA LEU A 177 27.87 -2.10 6.39
C LEU A 177 27.75 -1.20 5.16
N THR A 178 26.98 -1.60 4.17
CA THR A 178 26.75 -0.87 2.93
C THR A 178 25.33 -0.35 2.80
N GLU A 179 24.36 -0.99 3.45
CA GLU A 179 22.97 -0.57 3.47
C GLU A 179 22.32 -1.01 4.79
N ILE A 180 21.53 -0.10 5.38
CA ILE A 180 20.61 -0.41 6.47
C ILE A 180 19.31 0.37 6.25
N ARG A 181 18.19 -0.33 6.30
CA ARG A 181 16.87 0.29 6.17
C ARG A 181 15.82 -0.49 6.94
N GLN A 182 14.86 0.22 7.52
CA GLN A 182 13.68 -0.43 8.05
C GLN A 182 12.85 -0.99 6.89
N GLU A 183 12.44 -2.25 7.01
CA GLU A 183 11.49 -2.81 6.07
C GLU A 183 10.08 -2.39 6.49
N LYS A 184 9.35 -1.80 5.55
CA LYS A 184 7.92 -1.56 5.74
C LYS A 184 7.22 -2.91 5.71
N SER A 185 6.37 -3.16 6.68
CA SER A 185 5.54 -4.37 6.69
C SER A 185 4.72 -4.42 5.41
N SER A 186 4.69 -5.58 4.75
CA SER A 186 3.77 -5.83 3.64
C SER A 186 2.37 -6.09 4.19
N LEU A 187 1.33 -5.89 3.37
CA LEU A 187 -0.04 -6.30 3.74
C LEU A 187 -0.08 -7.74 4.23
N ASP A 188 0.65 -8.64 3.55
CA ASP A 188 0.70 -10.06 3.91
C ASP A 188 1.25 -10.28 5.33
N SER A 189 2.29 -9.52 5.73
CA SER A 189 2.85 -9.62 7.09
C SER A 189 1.90 -9.09 8.15
N ILE A 190 1.12 -8.05 7.83
CA ILE A 190 0.10 -7.50 8.73
C ILE A 190 -1.08 -8.45 8.85
N PHE A 191 -1.55 -8.99 7.73
CA PHE A 191 -2.58 -10.03 7.72
C PHE A 191 -2.18 -11.21 8.59
N ALA A 192 -0.95 -11.72 8.41
CA ALA A 192 -0.45 -12.85 9.19
C ALA A 192 -0.37 -12.55 10.70
N GLU A 193 -0.12 -11.31 11.10
CA GLU A 193 -0.06 -10.92 12.52
C GLU A 193 -1.44 -10.71 13.11
N LEU A 194 -2.35 -10.03 12.40
CA LEU A 194 -3.73 -9.83 12.83
C LEU A 194 -4.50 -11.15 12.92
N SER A 195 -4.31 -12.06 11.96
CA SER A 195 -4.91 -13.39 11.96
C SER A 195 -4.45 -14.27 13.14
N LYS A 196 -3.22 -14.06 13.64
CA LYS A 196 -2.72 -14.77 14.85
C LYS A 196 -3.37 -14.25 16.14
N LYS A 197 -3.75 -12.97 16.19
CA LYS A 197 -4.39 -12.36 17.37
C LYS A 197 -5.89 -12.62 17.44
N SER A 198 -6.50 -13.03 16.34
CA SER A 198 -7.93 -13.35 16.22
C SER A 198 -8.29 -14.81 16.56
N LYS A 199 -7.30 -15.63 16.85
CA LYS A 199 -7.44 -17.02 17.37
C LYS A 199 -7.16 -17.06 18.85
#